data_f5b3bd663761a5fefef29095036fda35
#
_entry.id   f5b3bd663761a5fefef29095036fda35
#
_cell.length_a   1.000
_cell.length_b   1.000
_cell.length_c   1.000
_cell.angle_alpha   90.00
_cell.angle_beta   90.00
_cell.angle_gamma   90.00
#
_symmetry.space_group_name_H-M   'P 1'
#
loop_
_entity.id
_entity.type
_entity.pdbx_description
1 polymer ?
#
loop_
_entity_poly.entity_id
_entity_poly.type
_entity_poly.pdbx_seq_one_letter_code
_entity_poly.pdbx_strand_id
1 'polypeptide(L)'
;MRAMRAETFSGYEGLKLIELPKPAVTKAKVLVRITAAGVTPLDHTILSGKFHGSKAPLVLGNEGAGVVEQGGGTDFPVGSRVMFFGAYGAFEDGTDSEWVAVRKEDLCLIPDNVDDVSAAGIPVAYLTAQVALTLAGFRAGKTVLAPAIGGSIGNAVTQLARALGAKHAMSSTTNHAKAEQAKALGFNEVVDTSLEKLGDGVRRITSGYGADIVIDGIGGEVLSEALGVLALGGSLTTLGYSASRNTTIDVTNLIVPQASIRGLNMFAQPQAAITDAWNVIVSLLKSGAIKPIVAKAFPLGEAAAALRYLVEGRPFGRVVLTI
;
A
#
# COMPACT_ATOMS: atom_id res chain seq x y z
N MET A 1 -6.16 -18.33 -20.69
CA MET A 1 -5.19 -17.48 -20.03
C MET A 1 -4.64 -18.16 -18.79
N ARG A 2 -3.38 -17.93 -18.47
CA ARG A 2 -2.79 -18.42 -17.23
C ARG A 2 -3.20 -17.51 -16.05
N ALA A 3 -3.46 -18.13 -14.90
CA ALA A 3 -3.78 -17.43 -13.67
C ALA A 3 -3.32 -18.23 -12.44
N MET A 4 -2.89 -17.52 -11.40
CA MET A 4 -2.63 -18.11 -10.07
C MET A 4 -3.92 -18.03 -9.26
N ARG A 5 -4.58 -19.17 -9.08
CA ARG A 5 -5.87 -19.26 -8.39
C ARG A 5 -5.73 -19.98 -7.05
N ALA A 6 -6.29 -19.39 -6.02
CA ALA A 6 -6.50 -20.08 -4.74
C ALA A 6 -7.70 -21.01 -4.87
N GLU A 7 -7.44 -22.31 -4.97
CA GLU A 7 -8.48 -23.34 -5.01
C GLU A 7 -9.16 -23.52 -3.66
N THR A 8 -8.40 -23.28 -2.60
CA THR A 8 -8.85 -23.26 -1.20
C THR A 8 -8.09 -22.17 -0.46
N PHE A 9 -8.67 -21.67 0.62
CA PHE A 9 -8.01 -20.72 1.52
C PHE A 9 -7.30 -21.48 2.66
N SER A 10 -6.30 -22.27 2.31
CA SER A 10 -5.52 -23.16 3.20
C SER A 10 -4.03 -22.80 3.28
N GLY A 11 -3.66 -21.57 2.94
CA GLY A 11 -2.28 -21.12 2.86
C GLY A 11 -1.67 -21.35 1.47
N TYR A 12 -0.35 -21.22 1.37
CA TYR A 12 0.38 -21.21 0.09
C TYR A 12 0.11 -22.44 -0.79
N GLU A 13 -0.16 -23.60 -0.22
CA GLU A 13 -0.47 -24.83 -0.93
C GLU A 13 -1.80 -24.77 -1.69
N GLY A 14 -2.69 -23.83 -1.32
CA GLY A 14 -3.95 -23.58 -2.03
C GLY A 14 -3.79 -22.89 -3.37
N LEU A 15 -2.65 -22.22 -3.63
CA LEU A 15 -2.37 -21.53 -4.90
C LEU A 15 -1.96 -22.51 -5.99
N LYS A 16 -2.61 -22.43 -7.15
CA LYS A 16 -2.33 -23.24 -8.32
C LYS A 16 -2.26 -22.38 -9.59
N LEU A 17 -1.25 -22.62 -10.40
CA LEU A 17 -1.20 -22.08 -11.76
C LEU A 17 -2.15 -22.91 -12.64
N ILE A 18 -3.15 -22.25 -13.21
CA ILE A 18 -4.19 -22.90 -14.03
C ILE A 18 -4.44 -22.12 -15.30
N GLU A 19 -5.17 -22.76 -16.22
CA GLU A 19 -5.72 -22.08 -17.39
C GLU A 19 -7.19 -21.77 -17.20
N LEU A 20 -7.59 -20.53 -17.50
CA LEU A 20 -8.95 -20.02 -17.44
C LEU A 20 -9.35 -19.41 -18.79
N PRO A 21 -10.65 -19.32 -19.08
CA PRO A 21 -11.13 -18.48 -20.18
C PRO A 21 -10.70 -17.02 -19.96
N LYS A 22 -10.43 -16.30 -21.04
CA LYS A 22 -10.20 -14.85 -20.99
C LYS A 22 -11.48 -14.15 -20.53
N PRO A 23 -11.40 -13.15 -19.62
CA PRO A 23 -12.58 -12.45 -19.11
C PRO A 23 -13.37 -11.78 -20.23
N ALA A 24 -14.70 -11.88 -20.15
CA ALA A 24 -15.59 -11.17 -21.08
C ALA A 24 -15.66 -9.67 -20.74
N VAL A 25 -15.62 -8.83 -21.76
CA VAL A 25 -15.78 -7.39 -21.63
C VAL A 25 -17.26 -7.03 -21.55
N THR A 26 -17.62 -6.15 -20.63
CA THR A 26 -18.94 -5.54 -20.54
C THR A 26 -18.86 -4.03 -20.80
N LYS A 27 -20.00 -3.36 -20.97
CA LYS A 27 -20.02 -1.90 -21.18
C LYS A 27 -19.35 -1.11 -20.02
N ALA A 28 -19.34 -1.66 -18.82
CA ALA A 28 -18.79 -1.02 -17.61
C ALA A 28 -17.33 -1.39 -17.32
N LYS A 29 -16.78 -2.40 -18.00
CA LYS A 29 -15.43 -2.92 -17.74
C LYS A 29 -14.54 -2.83 -18.97
N VAL A 30 -13.27 -2.62 -18.72
CA VAL A 30 -12.17 -2.56 -19.68
C VAL A 30 -11.35 -3.84 -19.53
N LEU A 31 -11.01 -4.48 -20.62
CA LEU A 31 -10.10 -5.61 -20.60
C LEU A 31 -8.67 -5.09 -20.59
N VAL A 32 -7.96 -5.41 -19.53
CA VAL A 32 -6.55 -5.06 -19.37
C VAL A 32 -5.72 -6.33 -19.45
N ARG A 33 -4.74 -6.35 -20.35
CA ARG A 33 -3.68 -7.36 -20.37
C ARG A 33 -2.65 -6.94 -19.32
N ILE A 34 -2.51 -7.76 -18.28
CA ILE A 34 -1.62 -7.46 -17.15
C ILE A 34 -0.17 -7.66 -17.59
N THR A 35 0.69 -6.74 -17.21
CA THR A 35 2.16 -6.82 -17.40
C THR A 35 2.87 -7.03 -16.07
N ALA A 36 2.26 -6.51 -14.98
CA ALA A 36 2.77 -6.72 -13.64
C ALA A 36 1.62 -6.60 -12.61
N ALA A 37 1.71 -7.33 -11.49
CA ALA A 37 0.76 -7.30 -10.39
C ALA A 37 1.48 -7.09 -9.06
N GLY A 38 0.93 -6.23 -8.18
CA GLY A 38 1.47 -6.00 -6.84
C GLY A 38 1.05 -7.12 -5.89
N VAL A 39 2.00 -7.63 -5.12
CA VAL A 39 1.72 -8.61 -4.05
C VAL A 39 1.51 -7.87 -2.74
N THR A 40 0.41 -8.17 -2.04
CA THR A 40 -0.01 -7.43 -0.84
C THR A 40 -0.20 -8.34 0.38
N PRO A 41 -0.11 -7.81 1.61
CA PRO A 41 -0.48 -8.58 2.81
C PRO A 41 -1.95 -9.05 2.82
N LEU A 42 -2.82 -8.38 2.05
CA LEU A 42 -4.22 -8.78 1.91
C LEU A 42 -4.34 -10.16 1.24
N ASP A 43 -3.51 -10.42 0.22
CA ASP A 43 -3.50 -11.71 -0.48
C ASP A 43 -3.21 -12.86 0.50
N HIS A 44 -2.25 -12.66 1.41
CA HIS A 44 -1.97 -13.64 2.48
C HIS A 44 -3.15 -13.78 3.46
N THR A 45 -3.79 -12.67 3.81
CA THR A 45 -4.95 -12.68 4.73
C THR A 45 -6.11 -13.46 4.12
N ILE A 46 -6.37 -13.30 2.83
CA ILE A 46 -7.38 -14.04 2.07
C ILE A 46 -6.99 -15.51 1.98
N LEU A 47 -5.78 -15.79 1.50
CA LEU A 47 -5.29 -17.16 1.29
C LEU A 47 -5.25 -17.99 2.59
N SER A 48 -5.08 -17.36 3.74
CA SER A 48 -5.15 -18.01 5.07
C SER A 48 -6.56 -18.10 5.65
N GLY A 49 -7.61 -17.74 4.88
CA GLY A 49 -9.00 -17.82 5.33
C GLY A 49 -9.40 -16.80 6.41
N LYS A 50 -8.56 -15.76 6.63
CA LYS A 50 -8.77 -14.76 7.69
C LYS A 50 -9.50 -13.49 7.21
N PHE A 51 -9.78 -13.39 5.92
CA PHE A 51 -10.52 -12.27 5.34
C PHE A 51 -11.98 -12.66 5.09
N HIS A 52 -12.91 -11.98 5.78
CA HIS A 52 -14.34 -12.29 5.65
C HIS A 52 -14.90 -11.74 4.34
N GLY A 53 -15.67 -12.56 3.64
CA GLY A 53 -16.36 -12.20 2.40
C GLY A 53 -15.72 -12.76 1.13
N SER A 54 -14.44 -13.10 1.13
CA SER A 54 -13.84 -13.84 0.02
C SER A 54 -14.28 -15.30 0.00
N LYS A 55 -14.40 -15.86 -1.20
CA LYS A 55 -14.78 -17.27 -1.43
C LYS A 55 -13.83 -17.90 -2.44
N ALA A 56 -13.34 -19.10 -2.13
CA ALA A 56 -12.59 -19.91 -3.08
C ALA A 56 -13.56 -20.67 -4.03
N PRO A 57 -13.16 -20.98 -5.28
CA PRO A 57 -11.88 -20.61 -5.87
C PRO A 57 -11.83 -19.13 -6.26
N LEU A 58 -10.61 -18.51 -6.20
CA LEU A 58 -10.41 -17.08 -6.46
C LEU A 58 -9.00 -16.84 -7.02
N VAL A 59 -8.89 -16.06 -8.10
CA VAL A 59 -7.60 -15.49 -8.54
C VAL A 59 -7.28 -14.31 -7.63
N LEU A 60 -6.10 -14.33 -7.00
CA LEU A 60 -5.68 -13.26 -6.08
C LEU A 60 -5.19 -12.01 -6.81
N GLY A 61 -4.72 -11.01 -6.04
CA GLY A 61 -4.14 -9.76 -6.53
C GLY A 61 -5.17 -8.64 -6.68
N ASN A 62 -5.00 -7.57 -5.90
CA ASN A 62 -5.96 -6.45 -5.85
C ASN A 62 -5.43 -5.16 -6.50
N GLU A 63 -4.21 -5.18 -7.01
CA GLU A 63 -3.58 -4.08 -7.75
C GLU A 63 -2.71 -4.60 -8.88
N GLY A 64 -2.58 -3.81 -9.93
CA GLY A 64 -1.73 -4.17 -11.05
C GLY A 64 -1.52 -3.04 -12.04
N ALA A 65 -0.66 -3.33 -13.01
CA ALA A 65 -0.37 -2.53 -14.18
C ALA A 65 -0.52 -3.37 -15.45
N GLY A 66 -0.91 -2.74 -16.55
CA GLY A 66 -1.07 -3.44 -17.81
C GLY A 66 -1.44 -2.52 -18.96
N VAL A 67 -1.84 -3.13 -20.05
CA VAL A 67 -2.19 -2.43 -21.29
C VAL A 67 -3.66 -2.69 -21.61
N VAL A 68 -4.39 -1.62 -21.89
CA VAL A 68 -5.79 -1.71 -22.34
C VAL A 68 -5.85 -2.46 -23.65
N GLU A 69 -6.62 -3.53 -23.67
CA GLU A 69 -6.81 -4.37 -24.87
C GLU A 69 -8.19 -4.15 -25.51
N GLN A 70 -9.23 -3.88 -24.70
CA GLN A 70 -10.59 -3.67 -25.19
C GLN A 70 -11.43 -2.84 -24.18
N GLY A 71 -12.35 -2.00 -24.67
CA GLY A 71 -13.45 -1.40 -23.87
C GLY A 71 -13.16 -0.04 -23.25
N GLY A 72 -11.94 0.52 -23.37
CA GLY A 72 -11.55 1.77 -22.70
C GLY A 72 -12.21 3.04 -23.24
N GLY A 73 -12.67 3.04 -24.47
CA GLY A 73 -13.22 4.22 -25.14
C GLY A 73 -12.16 5.31 -25.37
N THR A 74 -12.57 6.57 -25.34
CA THR A 74 -11.68 7.73 -25.55
C THR A 74 -10.78 8.03 -24.34
N ASP A 75 -11.22 7.69 -23.14
CA ASP A 75 -10.48 7.99 -21.90
C ASP A 75 -9.28 7.05 -21.72
N PHE A 76 -9.44 5.78 -22.13
CA PHE A 76 -8.40 4.76 -22.09
C PHE A 76 -8.36 4.03 -23.45
N PRO A 77 -7.79 4.63 -24.50
CA PRO A 77 -7.66 3.98 -25.81
C PRO A 77 -6.92 2.65 -25.71
N VAL A 78 -7.20 1.73 -26.65
CA VAL A 78 -6.44 0.48 -26.79
C VAL A 78 -4.96 0.80 -26.94
N GLY A 79 -4.11 0.09 -26.19
CA GLY A 79 -2.68 0.35 -26.09
C GLY A 79 -2.28 1.27 -24.95
N SER A 80 -3.23 1.94 -24.26
CA SER A 80 -2.91 2.76 -23.08
C SER A 80 -2.33 1.92 -21.95
N ARG A 81 -1.25 2.38 -21.35
CA ARG A 81 -0.68 1.80 -20.14
C ARG A 81 -1.46 2.30 -18.93
N VAL A 82 -1.96 1.39 -18.13
CA VAL A 82 -2.83 1.69 -16.97
C VAL A 82 -2.38 0.95 -15.72
N MET A 83 -2.61 1.57 -14.57
CA MET A 83 -2.52 0.95 -13.25
C MET A 83 -3.85 1.09 -12.53
N PHE A 84 -4.16 0.19 -11.59
CA PHE A 84 -5.46 0.18 -10.93
C PHE A 84 -5.46 -0.56 -9.59
N PHE A 85 -6.46 -0.24 -8.79
CA PHE A 85 -6.79 -0.88 -7.52
C PHE A 85 -8.30 -1.08 -7.42
N GLY A 86 -8.73 -2.16 -6.79
CA GLY A 86 -10.15 -2.39 -6.56
C GLY A 86 -10.46 -3.65 -5.75
N ALA A 87 -11.68 -4.11 -5.89
CA ALA A 87 -12.18 -5.32 -5.21
C ALA A 87 -11.65 -6.64 -5.81
N TYR A 88 -10.82 -6.55 -6.81
CA TYR A 88 -10.14 -7.66 -7.49
C TYR A 88 -9.32 -8.48 -6.51
N GLY A 89 -9.26 -9.78 -6.70
CA GLY A 89 -8.52 -10.68 -5.80
C GLY A 89 -9.10 -10.83 -4.41
N ALA A 90 -10.16 -10.07 -4.08
CA ALA A 90 -10.84 -10.14 -2.80
C ALA A 90 -12.30 -10.61 -2.92
N PHE A 91 -13.07 -10.04 -3.85
CA PHE A 91 -14.49 -10.36 -4.07
C PHE A 91 -14.78 -10.82 -5.51
N GLU A 92 -13.88 -10.60 -6.41
CA GLU A 92 -13.88 -11.07 -7.80
C GLU A 92 -12.45 -11.40 -8.22
N ASP A 93 -12.26 -12.14 -9.33
CA ASP A 93 -10.93 -12.56 -9.82
C ASP A 93 -10.01 -11.36 -10.04
N GLY A 94 -8.75 -11.53 -9.61
CA GLY A 94 -7.76 -10.47 -9.48
C GLY A 94 -6.63 -10.50 -10.49
N THR A 95 -5.57 -9.78 -10.15
CA THR A 95 -4.47 -9.41 -11.06
C THR A 95 -3.38 -10.46 -11.19
N ASP A 96 -3.42 -11.55 -10.40
CA ASP A 96 -2.49 -12.67 -10.54
C ASP A 96 -2.87 -13.54 -11.75
N SER A 97 -3.06 -12.89 -12.92
CA SER A 97 -3.50 -13.49 -14.18
C SER A 97 -3.08 -12.66 -15.39
N GLU A 98 -3.11 -13.24 -16.58
CA GLU A 98 -2.73 -12.54 -17.82
C GLU A 98 -3.72 -11.44 -18.23
N TRP A 99 -4.99 -11.54 -17.87
CA TRP A 99 -6.04 -10.54 -18.18
C TRP A 99 -7.02 -10.37 -17.04
N VAL A 100 -7.44 -9.13 -16.82
CA VAL A 100 -8.50 -8.75 -15.86
C VAL A 100 -9.49 -7.81 -16.54
N ALA A 101 -10.77 -7.96 -16.25
CA ALA A 101 -11.82 -7.03 -16.64
C ALA A 101 -12.00 -5.99 -15.53
N VAL A 102 -11.47 -4.79 -15.72
CA VAL A 102 -11.37 -3.71 -14.73
C VAL A 102 -12.47 -2.68 -14.96
N ARG A 103 -13.07 -2.14 -13.89
CA ARG A 103 -14.01 -1.02 -13.99
C ARG A 103 -13.28 0.23 -14.46
N LYS A 104 -13.90 1.05 -15.30
CA LYS A 104 -13.28 2.27 -15.84
C LYS A 104 -12.84 3.24 -14.72
N GLU A 105 -13.66 3.38 -13.70
CA GLU A 105 -13.41 4.26 -12.57
C GLU A 105 -12.20 3.86 -11.71
N ASP A 106 -11.75 2.61 -11.79
CA ASP A 106 -10.58 2.11 -11.05
C ASP A 106 -9.26 2.34 -11.80
N LEU A 107 -9.34 2.68 -13.10
CA LEU A 107 -8.16 2.85 -13.95
C LEU A 107 -7.51 4.22 -13.76
N CYS A 108 -6.18 4.21 -13.80
CA CYS A 108 -5.34 5.39 -13.87
C CYS A 108 -4.27 5.21 -14.96
N LEU A 109 -4.03 6.23 -15.78
CA LEU A 109 -2.95 6.20 -16.78
C LEU A 109 -1.59 6.20 -16.08
N ILE A 110 -0.68 5.33 -16.53
CA ILE A 110 0.70 5.30 -16.05
C ILE A 110 1.48 6.43 -16.75
N PRO A 111 2.17 7.32 -15.99
CA PRO A 111 3.07 8.30 -16.58
C PRO A 111 4.21 7.64 -17.38
N ASP A 112 4.65 8.28 -18.46
CA ASP A 112 5.66 7.73 -19.37
C ASP A 112 7.00 7.41 -18.70
N ASN A 113 7.35 8.17 -17.64
CA ASN A 113 8.57 7.99 -16.86
C ASN A 113 8.48 6.89 -15.78
N VAL A 114 7.37 6.13 -15.73
CA VAL A 114 7.16 5.03 -14.79
C VAL A 114 7.06 3.72 -15.57
N ASP A 115 7.88 2.74 -15.22
CA ASP A 115 7.81 1.39 -15.80
C ASP A 115 6.66 0.58 -15.18
N ASP A 116 6.24 -0.51 -15.85
CA ASP A 116 5.08 -1.31 -15.44
C ASP A 116 5.28 -2.02 -14.09
N VAL A 117 6.51 -2.47 -13.81
CA VAL A 117 6.83 -3.16 -12.55
C VAL A 117 6.72 -2.19 -11.37
N SER A 118 7.26 -0.98 -11.53
CA SER A 118 7.09 0.10 -10.57
C SER A 118 5.62 0.49 -10.43
N ALA A 119 4.90 0.63 -11.55
CA ALA A 119 3.49 1.02 -11.58
C ALA A 119 2.58 0.02 -10.86
N ALA A 120 2.85 -1.29 -10.99
CA ALA A 120 2.06 -2.32 -10.31
C ALA A 120 2.14 -2.25 -8.78
N GLY A 121 3.20 -1.66 -8.22
CA GLY A 121 3.37 -1.50 -6.77
C GLY A 121 2.82 -0.18 -6.21
N ILE A 122 2.24 0.69 -7.05
CA ILE A 122 1.75 2.01 -6.63
C ILE A 122 0.34 1.95 -6.03
N PRO A 123 -0.68 1.33 -6.65
CA PRO A 123 -2.07 1.62 -6.38
C PRO A 123 -2.46 1.45 -4.91
N VAL A 124 -2.29 0.27 -4.34
CA VAL A 124 -2.68 0.01 -2.93
C VAL A 124 -1.91 0.91 -1.98
N ALA A 125 -0.58 0.97 -2.13
CA ALA A 125 0.27 1.67 -1.17
C ALA A 125 0.04 3.18 -1.19
N TYR A 126 0.11 3.79 -2.37
CA TYR A 126 0.07 5.25 -2.49
C TYR A 126 -1.34 5.82 -2.40
N LEU A 127 -2.37 5.13 -2.94
CA LEU A 127 -3.77 5.56 -2.71
C LEU A 127 -4.12 5.53 -1.23
N THR A 128 -3.79 4.42 -0.54
CA THR A 128 -4.06 4.30 0.89
C THR A 128 -3.33 5.40 1.68
N ALA A 129 -2.06 5.66 1.36
CA ALA A 129 -1.27 6.69 2.01
C ALA A 129 -1.83 8.09 1.76
N GLN A 130 -2.19 8.43 0.51
CA GLN A 130 -2.74 9.74 0.15
C GLN A 130 -4.11 9.98 0.78
N VAL A 131 -5.00 8.98 0.72
CA VAL A 131 -6.33 9.08 1.36
C VAL A 131 -6.18 9.21 2.88
N ALA A 132 -5.28 8.45 3.51
CA ALA A 132 -5.02 8.54 4.94
C ALA A 132 -4.52 9.94 5.34
N LEU A 133 -3.58 10.51 4.60
CA LEU A 133 -3.08 11.87 4.81
C LEU A 133 -4.19 12.91 4.66
N THR A 134 -5.04 12.79 3.63
CA THR A 134 -6.18 13.70 3.42
C THR A 134 -7.17 13.62 4.58
N LEU A 135 -7.56 12.42 5.01
CA LEU A 135 -8.49 12.20 6.12
C LEU A 135 -7.92 12.68 7.47
N ALA A 136 -6.59 12.62 7.65
CA ALA A 136 -5.90 13.15 8.83
C ALA A 136 -5.76 14.68 8.80
N GLY A 137 -6.23 15.36 7.75
CA GLY A 137 -6.13 16.82 7.61
C GLY A 137 -4.70 17.29 7.36
N PHE A 138 -3.91 16.50 6.61
CA PHE A 138 -2.55 16.86 6.25
C PHE A 138 -2.52 18.17 5.43
N ARG A 139 -1.54 19.00 5.73
CA ARG A 139 -1.12 20.18 4.97
C ARG A 139 0.37 20.42 5.14
N ALA A 140 0.97 21.20 4.24
CA ALA A 140 2.38 21.57 4.35
C ALA A 140 2.71 22.16 5.74
N GLY A 141 3.90 21.85 6.24
CA GLY A 141 4.36 22.24 7.58
C GLY A 141 3.98 21.28 8.71
N LYS A 142 3.10 20.29 8.47
CA LYS A 142 2.76 19.26 9.46
C LYS A 142 3.89 18.25 9.65
N THR A 143 3.97 17.69 10.86
CA THR A 143 4.89 16.61 11.22
C THR A 143 4.16 15.27 11.10
N VAL A 144 4.68 14.36 10.27
CA VAL A 144 4.06 13.05 9.97
C VAL A 144 4.98 11.93 10.42
N LEU A 145 4.42 10.92 11.06
CA LEU A 145 5.07 9.65 11.37
C LEU A 145 4.31 8.51 10.68
N ALA A 146 5.02 7.67 9.94
CA ALA A 146 4.49 6.42 9.41
C ALA A 146 5.47 5.28 9.71
N PRO A 147 5.21 4.42 10.71
CA PRO A 147 6.10 3.32 11.08
C PRO A 147 6.37 2.34 9.94
N ALA A 148 7.51 1.62 10.03
CA ALA A 148 7.98 0.60 9.09
C ALA A 148 8.33 1.15 7.70
N ILE A 149 9.45 1.89 7.61
CA ILE A 149 9.97 2.48 6.37
C ILE A 149 10.18 1.46 5.23
N GLY A 150 10.54 0.23 5.54
CA GLY A 150 10.66 -0.84 4.55
C GLY A 150 9.33 -1.39 4.05
N GLY A 151 8.22 -1.12 4.74
CA GLY A 151 6.87 -1.53 4.36
C GLY A 151 6.23 -0.59 3.33
N SER A 152 5.24 -1.10 2.59
CA SER A 152 4.58 -0.34 1.53
C SER A 152 3.93 0.96 2.01
N ILE A 153 3.20 0.93 3.13
CA ILE A 153 2.50 2.11 3.68
C ILE A 153 3.51 3.10 4.30
N GLY A 154 4.40 2.63 5.18
CA GLY A 154 5.40 3.52 5.80
C GLY A 154 6.24 4.26 4.77
N ASN A 155 6.64 3.56 3.71
CA ASN A 155 7.41 4.15 2.61
C ASN A 155 6.57 5.16 1.80
N ALA A 156 5.37 4.78 1.37
CA ALA A 156 4.50 5.66 0.56
C ALA A 156 4.11 6.94 1.31
N VAL A 157 3.70 6.82 2.59
CA VAL A 157 3.35 7.98 3.43
C VAL A 157 4.55 8.92 3.60
N THR A 158 5.73 8.37 3.90
CA THR A 158 6.96 9.19 4.09
C THR A 158 7.32 9.94 2.82
N GLN A 159 7.24 9.30 1.65
CA GLN A 159 7.49 9.95 0.37
C GLN A 159 6.45 11.03 0.06
N LEU A 160 5.16 10.71 0.17
CA LEU A 160 4.06 11.66 -0.10
C LEU A 160 4.12 12.86 0.85
N ALA A 161 4.25 12.62 2.16
CA ALA A 161 4.32 13.70 3.14
C ALA A 161 5.49 14.65 2.85
N ARG A 162 6.68 14.10 2.53
CA ARG A 162 7.86 14.90 2.14
C ARG A 162 7.61 15.69 0.87
N ALA A 163 7.09 15.06 -0.18
CA ALA A 163 6.82 15.70 -1.46
C ALA A 163 5.75 16.79 -1.37
N LEU A 164 4.81 16.65 -0.43
CA LEU A 164 3.74 17.61 -0.16
C LEU A 164 4.11 18.66 0.90
N GLY A 165 5.39 18.75 1.31
CA GLY A 165 5.89 19.81 2.16
C GLY A 165 5.68 19.61 3.67
N ALA A 166 5.69 18.37 4.16
CA ALA A 166 5.76 18.10 5.60
C ALA A 166 7.00 18.78 6.21
N LYS A 167 6.86 19.29 7.44
CA LYS A 167 8.01 19.78 8.22
C LYS A 167 8.95 18.64 8.57
N HIS A 168 8.38 17.52 9.01
CA HIS A 168 9.06 16.26 9.25
C HIS A 168 8.24 15.12 8.64
N ALA A 169 8.89 14.24 7.88
CA ALA A 169 8.30 13.04 7.30
C ALA A 169 9.04 11.81 7.84
N MET A 170 8.67 11.43 9.06
CA MET A 170 9.35 10.42 9.84
C MET A 170 8.83 9.01 9.58
N SER A 171 9.70 8.04 9.77
CA SER A 171 9.34 6.64 9.81
C SER A 171 10.13 5.91 10.90
N SER A 172 9.96 4.58 10.98
CA SER A 172 10.74 3.75 11.90
C SER A 172 11.08 2.39 11.27
N THR A 173 12.03 1.70 11.89
CA THR A 173 12.34 0.29 11.58
C THR A 173 12.91 -0.40 12.81
N THR A 174 12.62 -1.71 12.96
CA THR A 174 13.18 -2.58 14.00
C THR A 174 14.49 -3.25 13.57
N ASN A 175 15.06 -2.86 12.43
CA ASN A 175 16.23 -3.50 11.83
C ASN A 175 17.24 -2.44 11.39
N HIS A 176 18.42 -2.46 12.01
CA HIS A 176 19.49 -1.49 11.75
C HIS A 176 19.93 -1.46 10.27
N ALA A 177 20.07 -2.63 9.62
CA ALA A 177 20.43 -2.66 8.21
C ALA A 177 19.40 -1.96 7.31
N LYS A 178 18.11 -2.03 7.68
CA LYS A 178 17.05 -1.27 6.96
C LYS A 178 17.10 0.22 7.27
N ALA A 179 17.52 0.63 8.45
CA ALA A 179 17.73 2.04 8.77
C ALA A 179 18.86 2.63 7.88
N GLU A 180 19.97 1.92 7.77
CA GLU A 180 21.08 2.34 6.88
C GLU A 180 20.67 2.33 5.40
N GLN A 181 19.91 1.31 4.95
CA GLN A 181 19.35 1.28 3.60
C GLN A 181 18.41 2.46 3.34
N ALA A 182 17.56 2.80 4.28
CA ALA A 182 16.66 3.96 4.19
C ALA A 182 17.45 5.25 4.06
N LYS A 183 18.49 5.43 4.87
CA LYS A 183 19.39 6.58 4.83
C LYS A 183 20.10 6.70 3.48
N ALA A 184 20.62 5.60 2.94
CA ALA A 184 21.23 5.57 1.61
C ALA A 184 20.26 5.95 0.48
N LEU A 185 18.96 5.72 0.68
CA LEU A 185 17.87 6.13 -0.23
C LEU A 185 17.34 7.55 0.06
N GLY A 186 17.96 8.29 0.98
CA GLY A 186 17.61 9.68 1.30
C GLY A 186 16.48 9.84 2.33
N PHE A 187 16.11 8.78 3.07
CA PHE A 187 15.18 8.87 4.19
C PHE A 187 15.96 9.14 5.49
N ASN A 188 16.19 10.41 5.80
CA ASN A 188 17.05 10.81 6.92
C ASN A 188 16.34 10.86 8.28
N GLU A 189 15.00 10.82 8.30
CA GLU A 189 14.19 10.92 9.53
C GLU A 189 13.58 9.55 9.87
N VAL A 190 14.41 8.52 9.96
CA VAL A 190 14.00 7.17 10.34
C VAL A 190 14.52 6.85 11.74
N VAL A 191 13.60 6.47 12.63
CA VAL A 191 13.94 5.99 13.97
C VAL A 191 14.29 4.51 13.90
N ASP A 192 15.52 4.18 14.27
CA ASP A 192 15.98 2.80 14.40
C ASP A 192 15.60 2.28 15.79
N THR A 193 14.47 1.57 15.87
CA THR A 193 13.97 1.07 17.15
C THR A 193 14.74 -0.16 17.69
N SER A 194 15.76 -0.64 16.97
CA SER A 194 16.74 -1.55 17.53
C SER A 194 17.79 -0.87 18.42
N LEU A 195 17.92 0.46 18.33
CA LEU A 195 18.91 1.26 19.05
C LEU A 195 18.29 2.26 20.03
N GLU A 196 17.10 2.78 19.75
CA GLU A 196 16.39 3.76 20.59
C GLU A 196 14.89 3.46 20.64
N LYS A 197 14.16 3.97 21.64
CA LYS A 197 12.69 3.88 21.67
C LYS A 197 12.08 4.79 20.62
N LEU A 198 10.95 4.39 20.03
CA LEU A 198 10.23 5.21 19.04
C LEU A 198 9.97 6.64 19.57
N GLY A 199 9.52 6.76 20.82
CA GLY A 199 9.24 8.04 21.45
C GLY A 199 10.47 8.94 21.59
N ASP A 200 11.63 8.38 21.89
CA ASP A 200 12.88 9.14 22.04
C ASP A 200 13.36 9.64 20.66
N GLY A 201 13.32 8.79 19.64
CA GLY A 201 13.67 9.15 18.26
C GLY A 201 12.76 10.25 17.71
N VAL A 202 11.44 10.14 17.90
CA VAL A 202 10.49 11.18 17.45
C VAL A 202 10.75 12.49 18.19
N ARG A 203 10.94 12.47 19.52
CA ARG A 203 11.28 13.70 20.28
C ARG A 203 12.60 14.30 19.83
N ARG A 204 13.61 13.50 19.56
CA ARG A 204 14.91 13.96 19.05
C ARG A 204 14.75 14.68 17.71
N ILE A 205 14.03 14.07 16.74
CA ILE A 205 13.83 14.64 15.40
C ILE A 205 13.01 15.93 15.46
N THR A 206 11.97 15.97 16.32
CA THR A 206 11.01 17.07 16.37
C THR A 206 11.32 18.11 17.44
N SER A 207 12.48 18.02 18.12
CA SER A 207 12.85 18.88 19.27
C SER A 207 11.77 18.90 20.37
N GLY A 208 11.18 17.72 20.64
CA GLY A 208 10.17 17.53 21.67
C GLY A 208 8.73 17.79 21.25
N TYR A 209 8.48 18.26 20.02
CA TYR A 209 7.13 18.61 19.55
C TYR A 209 6.20 17.39 19.39
N GLY A 210 6.71 16.28 18.85
CA GLY A 210 5.90 15.09 18.54
C GLY A 210 5.37 15.08 17.10
N ALA A 211 4.39 14.23 16.81
CA ALA A 211 3.78 14.06 15.49
C ALA A 211 2.36 14.65 15.44
N ASP A 212 2.10 15.53 14.47
CA ASP A 212 0.72 15.98 14.18
C ASP A 212 -0.15 14.83 13.66
N ILE A 213 0.46 13.98 12.83
CA ILE A 213 -0.23 12.90 12.13
C ILE A 213 0.60 11.63 12.24
N VAL A 214 -0.06 10.55 12.64
CA VAL A 214 0.48 9.19 12.56
C VAL A 214 -0.38 8.37 11.60
N ILE A 215 0.26 7.68 10.65
CA ILE A 215 -0.42 6.70 9.77
C ILE A 215 0.15 5.32 10.10
N ASP A 216 -0.66 4.49 10.74
CA ASP A 216 -0.26 3.16 11.21
C ASP A 216 -0.82 2.04 10.33
N GLY A 217 0.07 1.27 9.70
CA GLY A 217 -0.24 0.05 8.96
C GLY A 217 0.18 -1.23 9.70
N ILE A 218 0.57 -1.15 10.97
CA ILE A 218 1.25 -2.22 11.73
C ILE A 218 0.34 -2.81 12.81
N GLY A 219 -0.33 -1.96 13.58
CA GLY A 219 -1.12 -2.38 14.74
C GLY A 219 -0.26 -2.84 15.92
N GLY A 220 -0.90 -3.50 16.89
CA GLY A 220 -0.22 -4.06 18.07
C GLY A 220 0.52 -3.00 18.90
N GLU A 221 1.70 -3.34 19.39
CA GLU A 221 2.54 -2.45 20.23
C GLU A 221 2.99 -1.21 19.50
N VAL A 222 3.27 -1.30 18.18
CA VAL A 222 3.69 -0.15 17.36
C VAL A 222 2.61 0.94 17.35
N LEU A 223 1.33 0.57 17.26
CA LEU A 223 0.22 1.52 17.36
C LEU A 223 0.19 2.19 18.75
N SER A 224 0.37 1.40 19.82
CA SER A 224 0.39 1.93 21.19
C SER A 224 1.53 2.92 21.41
N GLU A 225 2.74 2.59 20.97
CA GLU A 225 3.91 3.48 21.03
C GLU A 225 3.70 4.76 20.20
N ALA A 226 3.10 4.61 19.00
CA ALA A 226 2.85 5.72 18.10
C ALA A 226 1.78 6.69 18.62
N LEU A 227 0.83 6.23 19.44
CA LEU A 227 -0.07 7.13 20.18
C LEU A 227 0.68 8.00 21.19
N GLY A 228 1.70 7.45 21.87
CA GLY A 228 2.50 8.16 22.87
C GLY A 228 3.42 9.25 22.30
N VAL A 229 3.47 9.44 20.99
CA VAL A 229 4.29 10.48 20.35
C VAL A 229 3.47 11.56 19.65
N LEU A 230 2.15 11.53 19.78
CA LEU A 230 1.28 12.55 19.19
C LEU A 230 1.49 13.93 19.84
N ALA A 231 1.54 14.94 19.01
CA ALA A 231 1.52 16.35 19.43
C ALA A 231 0.12 16.75 19.91
N LEU A 232 0.00 17.92 20.53
CA LEU A 232 -1.30 18.46 20.95
C LEU A 232 -2.25 18.60 19.75
N GLY A 233 -3.44 18.00 19.86
CA GLY A 233 -4.43 17.92 18.77
C GLY A 233 -4.05 16.96 17.65
N GLY A 234 -3.05 16.11 17.86
CA GLY A 234 -2.59 15.13 16.87
C GLY A 234 -3.60 14.03 16.59
N SER A 235 -3.44 13.36 15.45
CA SER A 235 -4.33 12.27 15.03
C SER A 235 -3.56 11.05 14.57
N LEU A 236 -4.07 9.86 14.93
CA LEU A 236 -3.58 8.58 14.42
C LEU A 236 -4.65 7.95 13.52
N THR A 237 -4.27 7.59 12.29
CA THR A 237 -5.11 6.77 11.41
C THR A 237 -4.50 5.38 11.32
N THR A 238 -5.24 4.36 11.79
CA THR A 238 -4.85 2.96 11.64
C THR A 238 -5.57 2.32 10.45
N LEU A 239 -4.85 1.51 9.69
CA LEU A 239 -5.35 0.92 8.44
C LEU A 239 -4.81 -0.50 8.19
N GLY A 240 -3.97 -1.00 9.09
CA GLY A 240 -3.39 -2.32 8.99
C GLY A 240 -3.11 -2.94 10.36
N TYR A 241 -2.88 -4.25 10.35
CA TYR A 241 -2.66 -5.06 11.55
C TYR A 241 -1.61 -6.15 11.31
N SER A 242 -0.54 -5.81 10.58
CA SER A 242 0.49 -6.79 10.19
C SER A 242 1.25 -7.39 11.37
N ALA A 243 1.33 -6.69 12.52
CA ALA A 243 1.88 -7.22 13.75
C ALA A 243 0.81 -7.88 14.62
N SER A 244 -0.33 -7.19 14.84
CA SER A 244 -1.44 -7.71 15.65
C SER A 244 -2.73 -6.95 15.37
N ARG A 245 -3.87 -7.66 15.48
CA ARG A 245 -5.22 -7.08 15.47
C ARG A 245 -5.59 -6.43 16.81
N ASN A 246 -4.91 -6.80 17.87
CA ASN A 246 -5.18 -6.32 19.22
C ASN A 246 -4.04 -5.42 19.68
N THR A 247 -4.40 -4.35 20.38
CA THR A 247 -3.46 -3.43 21.04
C THR A 247 -4.02 -3.00 22.39
N THR A 248 -3.13 -2.73 23.35
CA THR A 248 -3.46 -2.06 24.61
C THR A 248 -2.96 -0.63 24.52
N ILE A 249 -3.80 0.33 24.81
CA ILE A 249 -3.43 1.75 24.80
C ILE A 249 -3.49 2.32 26.21
N ASP A 250 -2.55 3.23 26.52
CA ASP A 250 -2.68 4.13 27.67
C ASP A 250 -3.59 5.29 27.25
N VAL A 251 -4.76 5.39 27.88
CA VAL A 251 -5.75 6.42 27.51
C VAL A 251 -5.23 7.84 27.78
N THR A 252 -4.20 8.00 28.63
CA THR A 252 -3.58 9.31 28.85
C THR A 252 -2.90 9.84 27.59
N ASN A 253 -2.45 8.95 26.68
CA ASN A 253 -1.91 9.31 25.37
C ASN A 253 -2.97 9.88 24.40
N LEU A 254 -4.26 9.79 24.74
CA LEU A 254 -5.35 10.48 24.04
C LEU A 254 -5.78 11.74 24.79
N ILE A 255 -5.92 11.65 26.10
CA ILE A 255 -6.46 12.73 26.92
C ILE A 255 -5.50 13.92 26.99
N VAL A 256 -4.24 13.69 27.33
CA VAL A 256 -3.26 14.75 27.55
C VAL A 256 -2.99 15.56 26.27
N PRO A 257 -2.68 14.93 25.11
CA PRO A 257 -2.49 15.68 23.87
C PRO A 257 -3.81 16.03 23.16
N GLN A 258 -4.98 15.72 23.73
CA GLN A 258 -6.30 15.88 23.07
C GLN A 258 -6.31 15.21 21.68
N ALA A 259 -5.70 14.05 21.59
CA ALA A 259 -5.51 13.33 20.34
C ALA A 259 -6.74 12.54 19.90
N SER A 260 -6.76 12.16 18.64
CA SER A 260 -7.79 11.31 18.07
C SER A 260 -7.21 10.07 17.39
N ILE A 261 -7.99 8.97 17.40
CA ILE A 261 -7.69 7.77 16.66
C ILE A 261 -8.87 7.43 15.75
N ARG A 262 -8.59 6.98 14.52
CA ARG A 262 -9.59 6.51 13.55
C ARG A 262 -9.09 5.32 12.75
N GLY A 263 -10.04 4.52 12.23
CA GLY A 263 -9.76 3.49 11.25
C GLY A 263 -9.94 3.99 9.81
N LEU A 264 -9.21 3.39 8.87
CA LEU A 264 -9.39 3.59 7.44
C LEU A 264 -9.64 2.25 6.75
N ASN A 265 -10.77 2.15 6.02
CA ASN A 265 -11.06 1.06 5.09
C ASN A 265 -11.09 1.62 3.67
N MET A 266 -10.14 1.21 2.82
CA MET A 266 -10.03 1.69 1.43
C MET A 266 -11.21 1.27 0.55
N PHE A 267 -11.78 0.08 0.78
CA PHE A 267 -12.95 -0.39 0.02
C PHE A 267 -14.24 0.40 0.31
N ALA A 268 -14.26 1.17 1.39
CA ALA A 268 -15.39 2.01 1.78
C ALA A 268 -15.21 3.49 1.39
N GLN A 269 -14.12 3.84 0.69
CA GLN A 269 -13.87 5.23 0.31
C GLN A 269 -14.72 5.63 -0.90
N PRO A 270 -15.25 6.86 -0.92
CA PRO A 270 -15.99 7.35 -2.08
C PRO A 270 -15.05 7.50 -3.28
N GLN A 271 -15.58 7.24 -4.49
CA GLN A 271 -14.79 7.31 -5.73
C GLN A 271 -14.12 8.67 -5.94
N ALA A 272 -14.76 9.76 -5.53
CA ALA A 272 -14.17 11.10 -5.60
C ALA A 272 -12.85 11.20 -4.83
N ALA A 273 -12.77 10.62 -3.62
CA ALA A 273 -11.54 10.62 -2.82
C ALA A 273 -10.41 9.81 -3.49
N ILE A 274 -10.76 8.71 -4.18
CA ILE A 274 -9.81 7.91 -4.95
C ILE A 274 -9.30 8.69 -6.16
N THR A 275 -10.20 9.37 -6.88
CA THR A 275 -9.85 10.21 -8.04
C THR A 275 -8.95 11.37 -7.63
N ASP A 276 -9.26 12.06 -6.55
CA ASP A 276 -8.43 13.16 -6.02
C ASP A 276 -7.05 12.66 -5.60
N ALA A 277 -6.99 11.48 -4.96
CA ALA A 277 -5.72 10.86 -4.59
C ALA A 277 -4.89 10.51 -5.83
N TRP A 278 -5.50 9.96 -6.88
CA TRP A 278 -4.80 9.69 -8.15
C TRP A 278 -4.21 10.95 -8.78
N ASN A 279 -4.96 12.06 -8.80
CA ASN A 279 -4.48 13.33 -9.35
C ASN A 279 -3.19 13.80 -8.67
N VAL A 280 -3.14 13.71 -7.34
CA VAL A 280 -1.92 14.05 -6.55
C VAL A 280 -0.79 13.08 -6.88
N ILE A 281 -1.03 11.78 -6.81
CA ILE A 281 -0.02 10.74 -7.03
C ILE A 281 0.59 10.85 -8.44
N VAL A 282 -0.24 10.97 -9.48
CA VAL A 282 0.21 11.10 -10.87
C VAL A 282 1.06 12.35 -11.07
N SER A 283 0.68 13.47 -10.48
CA SER A 283 1.47 14.71 -10.53
C SER A 283 2.86 14.52 -9.91
N LEU A 284 2.93 13.87 -8.74
CA LEU A 284 4.19 13.61 -8.05
C LEU A 284 5.06 12.55 -8.75
N LEU A 285 4.46 11.57 -9.41
CA LEU A 285 5.17 10.59 -10.24
C LEU A 285 5.78 11.27 -11.47
N LYS A 286 5.00 12.11 -12.17
CA LYS A 286 5.47 12.86 -13.36
C LYS A 286 6.65 13.77 -13.04
N SER A 287 6.63 14.41 -11.89
CA SER A 287 7.74 15.27 -11.44
C SER A 287 8.94 14.49 -10.88
N GLY A 288 8.78 13.18 -10.63
CA GLY A 288 9.80 12.38 -9.96
C GLY A 288 9.95 12.64 -8.45
N ALA A 289 9.00 13.39 -7.86
CA ALA A 289 9.01 13.72 -6.43
C ALA A 289 8.75 12.49 -5.53
N ILE A 290 8.07 11.48 -6.06
CA ILE A 290 7.91 10.15 -5.45
C ILE A 290 8.40 9.08 -6.42
N LYS A 291 8.99 8.01 -5.87
CA LYS A 291 9.51 6.89 -6.65
C LYS A 291 9.23 5.58 -5.91
N PRO A 292 8.39 4.69 -6.46
CA PRO A 292 8.13 3.40 -5.83
C PRO A 292 9.43 2.58 -5.73
N ILE A 293 9.62 1.92 -4.60
CA ILE A 293 10.77 1.04 -4.37
C ILE A 293 10.29 -0.38 -4.54
N VAL A 294 10.81 -1.08 -5.54
CA VAL A 294 10.57 -2.49 -5.79
C VAL A 294 11.72 -3.31 -5.20
N ALA A 295 11.41 -4.18 -4.25
CA ALA A 295 12.38 -5.06 -3.60
C ALA A 295 12.74 -6.23 -4.51
N LYS A 296 11.72 -6.86 -5.12
CA LYS A 296 11.91 -8.01 -6.01
C LYS A 296 10.69 -8.24 -6.90
N ALA A 297 10.94 -8.62 -8.15
CA ALA A 297 9.94 -9.16 -9.06
C ALA A 297 10.06 -10.67 -9.16
N PHE A 298 8.93 -11.37 -9.29
CA PHE A 298 8.81 -12.81 -9.46
C PHE A 298 7.94 -13.10 -10.68
N PRO A 299 8.18 -14.17 -11.44
CA PRO A 299 7.25 -14.58 -12.49
C PRO A 299 5.91 -15.04 -11.89
N LEU A 300 4.81 -14.91 -12.65
CA LEU A 300 3.45 -15.27 -12.22
C LEU A 300 3.37 -16.65 -11.54
N GLY A 301 4.03 -17.67 -12.13
CA GLY A 301 4.03 -19.03 -11.59
C GLY A 301 4.69 -19.18 -10.20
N GLU A 302 5.40 -18.15 -9.74
CA GLU A 302 6.06 -18.11 -8.44
C GLU A 302 5.29 -17.25 -7.41
N ALA A 303 4.00 -16.98 -7.61
CA ALA A 303 3.21 -16.13 -6.74
C ALA A 303 3.23 -16.59 -5.26
N ALA A 304 3.22 -17.91 -5.00
CA ALA A 304 3.34 -18.44 -3.65
C ALA A 304 4.71 -18.07 -3.00
N ALA A 305 5.80 -18.14 -3.77
CA ALA A 305 7.13 -17.74 -3.29
C ALA A 305 7.22 -16.23 -3.09
N ALA A 306 6.62 -15.43 -3.98
CA ALA A 306 6.53 -13.98 -3.85
C ALA A 306 5.79 -13.56 -2.58
N LEU A 307 4.65 -14.18 -2.30
CA LEU A 307 3.84 -13.90 -1.12
C LEU A 307 4.56 -14.32 0.17
N ARG A 308 5.24 -15.47 0.16
CA ARG A 308 6.09 -15.91 1.29
C ARG A 308 7.25 -14.94 1.51
N TYR A 309 7.93 -14.51 0.45
CA TYR A 309 9.00 -13.52 0.53
C TYR A 309 8.52 -12.19 1.12
N LEU A 310 7.32 -11.73 0.74
CA LEU A 310 6.72 -10.53 1.32
C LEU A 310 6.46 -10.68 2.82
N VAL A 311 5.81 -11.76 3.23
CA VAL A 311 5.28 -11.95 4.61
C VAL A 311 6.38 -12.35 5.58
N GLU A 312 7.20 -13.34 5.22
CA GLU A 312 8.24 -13.91 6.08
C GLU A 312 9.56 -13.14 5.93
N GLY A 313 9.93 -12.76 4.69
CA GLY A 313 11.18 -12.03 4.41
C GLY A 313 11.10 -10.54 4.77
N ARG A 314 9.91 -9.97 4.81
CA ARG A 314 9.68 -8.53 5.11
C ARG A 314 10.67 -7.63 4.38
N PRO A 315 10.73 -7.65 3.03
CA PRO A 315 11.72 -6.90 2.26
C PRO A 315 11.59 -5.38 2.47
N PHE A 316 12.60 -4.63 2.00
CA PHE A 316 12.51 -3.18 1.89
C PHE A 316 11.96 -2.81 0.52
N GLY A 317 10.68 -2.48 0.46
CA GLY A 317 9.97 -2.14 -0.78
C GLY A 317 8.92 -3.17 -1.19
N ARG A 318 8.38 -2.96 -2.40
CA ARG A 318 7.28 -3.74 -2.97
C ARG A 318 7.77 -5.08 -3.53
N VAL A 319 6.89 -6.07 -3.46
CA VAL A 319 7.02 -7.34 -4.18
C VAL A 319 6.01 -7.32 -5.32
N VAL A 320 6.44 -7.73 -6.52
CA VAL A 320 5.64 -7.63 -7.74
C VAL A 320 5.74 -8.95 -8.52
N LEU A 321 4.64 -9.34 -9.15
CA LEU A 321 4.65 -10.41 -10.16
C LEU A 321 4.83 -9.82 -11.55
N THR A 322 5.64 -10.43 -12.39
CA THR A 322 5.72 -10.16 -13.84
C THR A 322 4.91 -11.21 -14.61
N ILE A 323 4.15 -10.78 -15.62
CA ILE A 323 3.13 -11.60 -16.28
C ILE A 323 3.35 -11.59 -17.79
#